data_6b0cb4f73bb21228686289f2172c4a10
#
_entry.id   6b0cb4f73bb21228686289f2172c4a10
#
_cell.length_a   1.000
_cell.length_b   1.000
_cell.length_c   1.000
_cell.angle_alpha   90.00
_cell.angle_beta   90.00
_cell.angle_gamma   90.00
#
_symmetry.space_group_name_H-M   'P 1'
#
loop_
_entity.id
_entity.type
_entity.pdbx_description
1 polymer ?
#
loop_
_entity_poly.entity_id
_entity_poly.type
_entity_poly.pdbx_seq_one_letter_code
_entity_poly.pdbx_strand_id
1 'polypeptide(L)'
;PIVYLSGGPGGAGSFEVAFMVKHGLNADREVIFVDQRGTHRADPLVACPEWERFLYDAVSLPFAAESTTAIDGATLRQCHDRLAATGVDLAAYNSTENAADIADLRIALGIDTWNVYGVSYGSRLALTVLRDHPQGIRSVVLDSVSPPANNIVEKWWSAPAGSFNAIFAACAAGCGIKGPLR
;
A
#
# COMPACT_ATOMS: atom_id res chain seq x y z
N PRO A 1 8.10 10.27 19.64
CA PRO A 1 7.55 9.01 19.10
C PRO A 1 7.82 8.87 17.61
N ILE A 2 7.51 7.69 17.05
CA ILE A 2 7.51 7.38 15.62
C ILE A 2 6.07 7.06 15.22
N VAL A 3 5.55 7.67 14.15
CA VAL A 3 4.35 7.18 13.49
C VAL A 3 4.74 6.25 12.34
N TYR A 4 4.20 5.02 12.33
CA TYR A 4 4.46 4.02 11.32
C TYR A 4 3.32 3.96 10.31
N LEU A 5 3.67 4.13 9.04
CA LEU A 5 2.75 4.14 7.91
C LEU A 5 3.01 2.91 7.02
N SER A 6 2.08 1.97 7.06
CA SER A 6 2.19 0.71 6.30
C SER A 6 1.98 0.90 4.80
N GLY A 7 2.42 -0.11 4.06
CA GLY A 7 2.32 -0.16 2.60
C GLY A 7 0.97 -0.67 2.07
N GLY A 8 1.03 -1.15 0.87
CA GLY A 8 -0.11 -1.62 0.08
C GLY A 8 -0.29 -0.76 -1.17
N PRO A 9 -1.24 0.18 -1.26
CA PRO A 9 -2.18 0.68 -0.23
C PRO A 9 -3.13 -0.40 0.32
N GLY A 10 -3.66 -0.15 1.52
CA GLY A 10 -4.63 -1.04 2.17
C GLY A 10 -4.04 -1.92 3.28
N GLY A 11 -2.71 -1.92 3.48
CA GLY A 11 -2.09 -2.60 4.61
C GLY A 11 -2.42 -1.90 5.93
N ALA A 12 -2.77 -2.68 6.95
CA ALA A 12 -3.04 -2.18 8.29
C ALA A 12 -1.75 -2.12 9.11
N GLY A 13 -1.48 -0.99 9.74
CA GLY A 13 -0.30 -0.84 10.60
C GLY A 13 -0.30 -1.79 11.79
N SER A 14 -1.48 -2.13 12.30
CA SER A 14 -1.64 -3.07 13.41
C SER A 14 -1.12 -4.49 13.13
N PHE A 15 -1.03 -4.91 11.87
CA PHE A 15 -0.44 -6.22 11.50
C PHE A 15 1.08 -6.22 11.60
N GLU A 16 1.72 -5.07 11.50
CA GLU A 16 3.16 -4.94 11.53
C GLU A 16 3.74 -4.87 12.96
N VAL A 17 2.90 -4.65 13.98
CA VAL A 17 3.33 -4.44 15.37
C VAL A 17 4.29 -5.54 15.85
N ALA A 18 3.88 -6.81 15.73
CA ALA A 18 4.67 -7.93 16.25
C ALA A 18 6.03 -8.04 15.54
N PHE A 19 6.07 -7.83 14.23
CA PHE A 19 7.30 -7.88 13.45
C PHE A 19 8.21 -6.72 13.81
N MET A 20 7.73 -5.49 13.80
CA MET A 20 8.53 -4.30 14.04
C MET A 20 9.06 -4.20 15.48
N VAL A 21 8.25 -4.60 16.47
CA VAL A 21 8.65 -4.67 17.87
C VAL A 21 9.74 -5.73 18.06
N LYS A 22 9.59 -6.91 17.46
CA LYS A 22 10.61 -7.97 17.49
C LYS A 22 11.95 -7.50 16.92
N HIS A 23 11.93 -6.59 15.93
CA HIS A 23 13.15 -6.04 15.32
C HIS A 23 13.62 -4.73 15.96
N GLY A 24 13.04 -4.34 17.09
CA GLY A 24 13.55 -3.26 17.95
C GLY A 24 13.13 -1.85 17.52
N LEU A 25 12.13 -1.66 16.67
CA LEU A 25 11.71 -0.32 16.26
C LEU A 25 11.27 0.54 17.46
N ASN A 26 10.79 -0.09 18.53
CA ASN A 26 10.35 0.54 19.76
C ASN A 26 11.40 0.54 20.89
N ALA A 27 12.66 0.21 20.62
CA ALA A 27 13.69 0.05 21.65
C ALA A 27 13.92 1.33 22.46
N ASP A 28 13.95 2.49 21.80
CA ASP A 28 14.31 3.76 22.43
C ASP A 28 13.15 4.77 22.46
N ARG A 29 12.00 4.46 21.85
CA ARG A 29 10.87 5.40 21.75
C ARG A 29 9.56 4.71 21.40
N GLU A 30 8.47 5.37 21.72
CA GLU A 30 7.13 4.93 21.35
C GLU A 30 6.96 4.86 19.84
N VAL A 31 6.21 3.86 19.39
CA VAL A 31 5.79 3.70 18.01
C VAL A 31 4.27 3.65 17.93
N ILE A 32 3.71 4.48 17.08
CA ILE A 32 2.27 4.57 16.82
C ILE A 32 2.01 3.89 15.49
N PHE A 33 1.33 2.74 15.52
CA PHE A 33 0.93 2.02 14.33
C PHE A 33 -0.49 2.45 13.94
N VAL A 34 -0.66 2.89 12.71
CA VAL A 34 -1.93 3.43 12.22
C VAL A 34 -2.57 2.45 11.25
N ASP A 35 -3.81 2.06 11.54
CA ASP A 35 -4.69 1.48 10.54
C ASP A 35 -5.30 2.65 9.76
N GLN A 36 -4.81 2.84 8.53
CA GLN A 36 -5.19 3.97 7.69
C GLN A 36 -6.68 3.89 7.35
N ARG A 37 -7.28 5.03 6.94
CA ARG A 37 -8.71 5.09 6.59
C ARG A 37 -9.13 3.94 5.66
N GLY A 38 -10.23 3.29 5.98
CA GLY A 38 -10.79 2.18 5.22
C GLY A 38 -10.12 0.82 5.43
N THR A 39 -9.04 0.73 6.25
CA THR A 39 -8.32 -0.54 6.48
C THR A 39 -8.76 -1.19 7.80
N HIS A 40 -8.56 -2.47 7.90
CA HIS A 40 -8.74 -3.40 9.04
C HIS A 40 -9.65 -2.94 10.21
N ARG A 41 -9.18 -2.00 11.07
CA ARG A 41 -9.90 -1.48 12.25
C ARG A 41 -10.46 -0.08 12.05
N ALA A 42 -10.26 0.49 10.87
CA ALA A 42 -10.85 1.78 10.57
C ALA A 42 -12.39 1.65 10.43
N ASP A 43 -13.10 2.68 10.83
CA ASP A 43 -14.55 2.78 10.67
C ASP A 43 -14.88 4.01 9.81
N PRO A 44 -15.52 3.82 8.65
CA PRO A 44 -15.93 2.54 8.08
C PRO A 44 -14.77 1.72 7.49
N LEU A 45 -14.88 0.41 7.55
CA LEU A 45 -14.02 -0.52 6.82
C LEU A 45 -14.42 -0.54 5.34
N VAL A 46 -13.46 -0.25 4.45
CA VAL A 46 -13.67 -0.32 2.99
C VAL A 46 -13.10 -1.62 2.45
N ALA A 47 -13.89 -2.69 2.52
CA ALA A 47 -13.51 -4.01 2.04
C ALA A 47 -14.40 -4.46 0.87
N CYS A 48 -13.81 -5.24 -0.03
CA CYS A 48 -14.47 -5.79 -1.22
C CYS A 48 -14.46 -7.33 -1.19
N PRO A 49 -15.28 -7.99 -0.37
CA PRO A 49 -15.33 -9.45 -0.33
C PRO A 49 -15.77 -10.07 -1.67
N GLU A 50 -16.48 -9.29 -2.49
CA GLU A 50 -16.84 -9.67 -3.85
C GLU A 50 -15.59 -9.90 -4.71
N TRP A 51 -14.64 -8.96 -4.62
CA TRP A 51 -13.40 -9.03 -5.38
C TRP A 51 -12.42 -10.07 -4.82
N GLU A 52 -12.37 -10.25 -3.51
CA GLU A 52 -11.60 -11.31 -2.88
C GLU A 52 -12.06 -12.68 -3.37
N ARG A 53 -13.37 -12.92 -3.44
CA ARG A 53 -13.94 -14.17 -4.00
C ARG A 53 -13.57 -14.32 -5.47
N PHE A 54 -13.70 -13.27 -6.27
CA PHE A 54 -13.28 -13.30 -7.68
C PHE A 54 -11.82 -13.71 -7.83
N LEU A 55 -10.90 -13.24 -6.98
CA LEU A 55 -9.49 -13.64 -7.05
C LEU A 55 -9.28 -15.14 -6.86
N TYR A 56 -10.03 -15.78 -5.97
CA TYR A 56 -9.99 -17.25 -5.82
C TYR A 56 -10.51 -17.96 -7.07
N ASP A 57 -11.61 -17.51 -7.62
CA ASP A 57 -12.23 -18.09 -8.80
C ASP A 57 -11.39 -17.86 -10.07
N ALA A 58 -10.74 -16.71 -10.15
CA ALA A 58 -9.92 -16.30 -11.30
C ALA A 58 -8.66 -17.14 -11.50
N VAL A 59 -8.21 -17.90 -10.50
CA VAL A 59 -7.06 -18.83 -10.65
C VAL A 59 -7.31 -19.86 -11.76
N SER A 60 -8.56 -20.22 -12.02
CA SER A 60 -8.95 -21.16 -13.07
C SER A 60 -9.30 -20.50 -14.42
N LEU A 61 -9.33 -19.17 -14.49
CA LEU A 61 -9.71 -18.43 -15.68
C LEU A 61 -8.49 -18.09 -16.54
N PRO A 62 -8.67 -17.97 -17.88
CA PRO A 62 -7.59 -17.52 -18.75
C PRO A 62 -7.14 -16.11 -18.39
N PHE A 63 -5.85 -15.94 -18.13
CA PHE A 63 -5.27 -14.63 -17.81
C PHE A 63 -5.42 -13.67 -19.00
N ALA A 64 -5.79 -12.42 -18.72
CA ALA A 64 -5.98 -11.33 -19.69
C ALA A 64 -7.04 -11.61 -20.79
N ALA A 65 -7.88 -12.64 -20.64
CA ALA A 65 -9.02 -12.81 -21.54
C ALA A 65 -10.04 -11.66 -21.32
N GLU A 66 -10.68 -11.22 -22.40
CA GLU A 66 -11.70 -10.15 -22.34
C GLU A 66 -12.83 -10.51 -21.37
N SER A 67 -13.26 -11.77 -21.35
CA SER A 67 -14.26 -12.28 -20.42
C SER A 67 -13.83 -12.14 -18.94
N THR A 68 -12.58 -12.46 -18.62
CA THR A 68 -12.03 -12.36 -17.26
C THR A 68 -11.94 -10.89 -16.83
N THR A 69 -11.50 -10.01 -17.73
CA THR A 69 -11.45 -8.56 -17.48
C THR A 69 -12.85 -7.97 -17.28
N ALA A 70 -13.85 -8.44 -18.02
CA ALA A 70 -15.24 -8.02 -17.85
C ALA A 70 -15.81 -8.42 -16.49
N ILE A 71 -15.52 -9.65 -16.01
CA ILE A 71 -15.93 -10.14 -14.69
C ILE A 71 -15.26 -9.34 -13.58
N ASP A 72 -13.96 -9.09 -13.68
CA ASP A 72 -13.20 -8.26 -12.74
C ASP A 72 -13.83 -6.87 -12.60
N GLY A 73 -14.05 -6.17 -13.73
CA GLY A 73 -14.68 -4.86 -13.74
C GLY A 73 -16.11 -4.85 -13.20
N ALA A 74 -16.89 -5.90 -13.43
CA ALA A 74 -18.24 -6.02 -12.87
C ALA A 74 -18.20 -6.21 -11.35
N THR A 75 -17.27 -7.03 -10.86
CA THR A 75 -17.08 -7.30 -9.43
C THR A 75 -16.63 -6.05 -8.67
N LEU A 76 -15.71 -5.27 -9.25
CA LEU A 76 -15.30 -3.98 -8.66
C LEU A 76 -16.45 -2.98 -8.61
N ARG A 77 -17.28 -2.90 -9.66
CA ARG A 77 -18.49 -2.06 -9.63
C ARG A 77 -19.48 -2.50 -8.56
N GLN A 78 -19.69 -3.79 -8.40
CA GLN A 78 -20.55 -4.32 -7.34
C GLN A 78 -20.07 -3.90 -5.95
N CYS A 79 -18.79 -4.00 -5.66
CA CYS A 79 -18.20 -3.52 -4.41
C CYS A 79 -18.40 -2.00 -4.24
N HIS A 80 -18.08 -1.22 -5.28
CA HIS A 80 -18.25 0.24 -5.29
C HIS A 80 -19.71 0.62 -4.95
N ASP A 81 -20.67 0.05 -5.65
CA ASP A 81 -22.08 0.40 -5.49
C ASP A 81 -22.61 0.01 -4.10
N ARG A 82 -22.16 -1.13 -3.56
CA ARG A 82 -22.51 -1.53 -2.19
C ARG A 82 -21.94 -0.54 -1.15
N LEU A 83 -20.68 -0.15 -1.27
CA LEU A 83 -20.06 0.81 -0.36
C LEU A 83 -20.72 2.19 -0.47
N ALA A 84 -20.97 2.66 -1.68
CA ALA A 84 -21.69 3.92 -1.90
C ALA A 84 -23.11 3.90 -1.31
N ALA A 85 -23.81 2.77 -1.42
CA ALA A 85 -25.14 2.61 -0.84
C ALA A 85 -25.16 2.66 0.70
N THR A 86 -24.02 2.39 1.35
CA THR A 86 -23.88 2.55 2.82
C THR A 86 -23.52 3.98 3.24
N GLY A 87 -23.43 4.92 2.30
CA GLY A 87 -23.10 6.32 2.56
C GLY A 87 -21.60 6.62 2.64
N VAL A 88 -20.76 5.66 2.24
CA VAL A 88 -19.31 5.87 2.16
C VAL A 88 -18.98 6.77 0.97
N ASP A 89 -18.37 7.91 1.24
CA ASP A 89 -17.79 8.76 0.18
C ASP A 89 -16.42 8.20 -0.24
N LEU A 90 -16.42 7.38 -1.27
CA LEU A 90 -15.20 6.76 -1.79
C LEU A 90 -14.18 7.77 -2.34
N ALA A 91 -14.61 8.99 -2.72
CA ALA A 91 -13.69 10.03 -3.15
C ALA A 91 -12.78 10.55 -2.02
N ALA A 92 -13.20 10.38 -0.76
CA ALA A 92 -12.41 10.73 0.41
C ALA A 92 -11.31 9.70 0.73
N TYR A 93 -11.25 8.55 0.05
CA TYR A 93 -10.23 7.51 0.28
C TYR A 93 -9.04 7.69 -0.67
N ASN A 94 -8.28 8.73 -0.43
CA ASN A 94 -7.12 9.11 -1.23
C ASN A 94 -5.93 9.50 -0.33
N SER A 95 -4.74 9.68 -0.91
CA SER A 95 -3.51 9.97 -0.14
C SER A 95 -3.52 11.35 0.51
N THR A 96 -4.24 12.33 -0.03
CA THR A 96 -4.32 13.68 0.55
C THR A 96 -5.14 13.67 1.84
N GLU A 97 -6.31 13.05 1.79
CA GLU A 97 -7.17 12.89 2.96
C GLU A 97 -6.51 12.01 4.04
N ASN A 98 -5.81 10.94 3.61
CA ASN A 98 -5.06 10.09 4.54
C ASN A 98 -3.91 10.86 5.20
N ALA A 99 -3.26 11.78 4.49
CA ALA A 99 -2.22 12.64 5.07
C ALA A 99 -2.78 13.63 6.09
N ALA A 100 -3.98 14.15 5.86
CA ALA A 100 -4.69 14.98 6.84
C ALA A 100 -5.01 14.19 8.12
N ASP A 101 -5.49 12.93 8.01
CA ASP A 101 -5.69 12.06 9.18
C ASP A 101 -4.42 11.91 10.03
N ILE A 102 -3.27 11.73 9.38
CA ILE A 102 -2.00 11.60 10.10
C ILE A 102 -1.66 12.89 10.84
N ALA A 103 -1.88 14.05 10.22
CA ALA A 103 -1.67 15.34 10.87
C ALA A 103 -2.62 15.55 12.06
N ASP A 104 -3.90 15.23 11.87
CA ASP A 104 -4.92 15.35 12.91
C ASP A 104 -4.67 14.38 14.07
N LEU A 105 -4.21 13.15 13.77
CA LEU A 105 -3.82 12.18 14.79
C LEU A 105 -2.72 12.73 15.69
N ARG A 106 -1.70 13.39 15.13
CA ARG A 106 -0.64 14.02 15.91
C ARG A 106 -1.21 15.05 16.90
N ILE A 107 -2.13 15.90 16.41
CA ILE A 107 -2.77 16.92 17.21
C ILE A 107 -3.65 16.28 18.30
N ALA A 108 -4.46 15.30 17.94
CA ALA A 108 -5.36 14.61 18.86
C ALA A 108 -4.62 13.88 20.00
N LEU A 109 -3.41 13.39 19.72
CA LEU A 109 -2.54 12.76 20.71
C LEU A 109 -1.72 13.75 21.52
N GLY A 110 -1.82 15.06 21.26
CA GLY A 110 -1.04 16.10 21.94
C GLY A 110 0.47 16.01 21.70
N ILE A 111 0.87 15.49 20.54
CA ILE A 111 2.29 15.30 20.19
C ILE A 111 2.81 16.54 19.47
N ASP A 112 3.75 17.25 20.07
CA ASP A 112 4.37 18.43 19.46
C ASP A 112 5.17 18.06 18.22
N THR A 113 6.05 17.06 18.35
CA THR A 113 6.89 16.58 17.25
C THR A 113 7.04 15.06 17.25
N TRP A 114 7.07 14.49 16.08
CA TRP A 114 7.31 13.05 15.87
C TRP A 114 8.20 12.75 14.66
N ASN A 115 8.62 11.50 14.54
CA ASN A 115 9.26 11.00 13.33
C ASN A 115 8.23 10.20 12.54
N VAL A 116 8.34 10.24 11.22
CA VAL A 116 7.48 9.48 10.30
C VAL A 116 8.31 8.34 9.69
N TYR A 117 7.83 7.11 9.79
CA TYR A 117 8.42 5.94 9.12
C TYR A 117 7.41 5.38 8.14
N GLY A 118 7.68 5.50 6.85
CA GLY A 118 6.78 5.04 5.79
C GLY A 118 7.41 3.94 4.93
N VAL A 119 6.68 2.82 4.77
CA VAL A 119 7.13 1.67 3.97
C VAL A 119 6.29 1.54 2.70
N SER A 120 6.92 1.36 1.52
CA SER A 120 6.21 1.14 0.26
C SER A 120 5.19 2.26 -0.03
N TYR A 121 3.87 1.99 -0.13
CA TYR A 121 2.85 3.04 -0.21
C TYR A 121 2.91 4.00 1.00
N GLY A 122 3.26 3.50 2.19
CA GLY A 122 3.48 4.35 3.37
C GLY A 122 4.57 5.40 3.16
N SER A 123 5.58 5.14 2.32
CA SER A 123 6.58 6.13 1.94
C SER A 123 5.99 7.25 1.06
N ARG A 124 5.06 6.90 0.15
CA ARG A 124 4.27 7.88 -0.63
C ARG A 124 3.39 8.73 0.29
N LEU A 125 2.72 8.10 1.25
CA LEU A 125 1.92 8.80 2.25
C LEU A 125 2.78 9.73 3.09
N ALA A 126 3.95 9.27 3.57
CA ALA A 126 4.90 10.09 4.32
C ALA A 126 5.35 11.33 3.54
N LEU A 127 5.62 11.17 2.23
CA LEU A 127 5.95 12.30 1.34
C LEU A 127 4.75 13.25 1.15
N THR A 128 3.53 12.73 1.12
CA THR A 128 2.31 13.55 1.05
C THR A 128 2.13 14.33 2.35
N VAL A 129 2.29 13.68 3.51
CA VAL A 129 2.26 14.35 4.82
C VAL A 129 3.33 15.45 4.89
N LEU A 130 4.56 15.17 4.44
CA LEU A 130 5.65 16.14 4.45
C LEU A 130 5.37 17.35 3.53
N ARG A 131 4.69 17.13 2.40
CA ARG A 131 4.32 18.20 1.46
C ARG A 131 3.19 19.09 2.01
N ASP A 132 2.13 18.45 2.53
CA ASP A 132 0.86 19.13 2.83
C ASP A 132 0.75 19.54 4.32
N HIS A 133 1.38 18.77 5.22
CA HIS A 133 1.31 18.92 6.68
C HIS A 133 2.68 18.77 7.35
N PRO A 134 3.69 19.60 6.99
CA PRO A 134 5.07 19.44 7.50
C PRO A 134 5.22 19.78 9.00
N GLN A 135 4.20 20.39 9.62
CA GLN A 135 4.27 20.85 11.01
C GLN A 135 4.43 19.67 11.97
N GLY A 136 5.38 19.77 12.88
CA GLY A 136 5.66 18.75 13.89
C GLY A 136 6.40 17.52 13.36
N ILE A 137 6.83 17.49 12.10
CA ILE A 137 7.69 16.43 11.59
C ILE A 137 9.15 16.76 11.92
N ARG A 138 9.80 15.90 12.71
CA ARG A 138 11.22 16.02 13.06
C ARG A 138 12.12 15.33 12.06
N SER A 139 11.75 14.12 11.62
CA SER A 139 12.47 13.35 10.61
C SER A 139 11.54 12.40 9.87
N VAL A 140 11.94 12.00 8.68
CA VAL A 140 11.19 11.04 7.85
C VAL A 140 12.14 9.92 7.42
N VAL A 141 11.73 8.68 7.61
CA VAL A 141 12.37 7.48 7.08
C VAL A 141 11.48 6.93 5.97
N LEU A 142 12.06 6.75 4.80
CA LEU A 142 11.37 6.21 3.62
C LEU A 142 11.98 4.87 3.25
N ASP A 143 11.25 3.80 3.50
CA ASP A 143 11.63 2.44 3.16
C ASP A 143 10.89 1.99 1.89
N SER A 144 11.62 1.41 0.94
CA SER A 144 11.03 0.98 -0.35
C SER A 144 10.27 2.11 -1.05
N VAL A 145 10.96 3.20 -1.33
CA VAL A 145 10.39 4.49 -1.70
C VAL A 145 9.51 4.43 -2.95
N SER A 146 8.26 4.89 -2.80
CA SER A 146 7.28 5.05 -3.89
C SER A 146 6.94 6.54 -4.09
N PRO A 147 7.69 7.28 -4.91
CA PRO A 147 7.45 8.72 -5.10
C PRO A 147 6.05 9.02 -5.66
N PRO A 148 5.38 10.09 -5.20
CA PRO A 148 4.07 10.50 -5.74
C PRO A 148 4.04 10.75 -7.25
N ALA A 149 5.16 11.17 -7.83
CA ALA A 149 5.31 11.39 -9.27
C ALA A 149 5.27 10.09 -10.11
N ASN A 150 5.46 8.93 -9.48
CA ASN A 150 5.42 7.66 -10.18
C ASN A 150 3.99 7.12 -10.25
N ASN A 151 3.50 6.84 -11.46
CA ASN A 151 2.29 6.04 -11.64
C ASN A 151 2.64 4.56 -11.42
N ILE A 152 2.25 4.03 -10.24
CA ILE A 152 2.54 2.64 -9.86
C ILE A 152 1.84 1.67 -10.81
N VAL A 153 0.60 1.95 -11.18
CA VAL A 153 -0.21 1.06 -12.02
C VAL A 153 0.40 0.95 -13.42
N GLU A 154 0.82 2.06 -14.00
CA GLU A 154 1.47 2.09 -15.33
C GLU A 154 2.80 1.32 -15.34
N LYS A 155 3.58 1.42 -14.25
CA LYS A 155 4.90 0.80 -14.15
C LYS A 155 4.88 -0.62 -13.59
N TRP A 156 3.73 -1.11 -13.16
CA TRP A 156 3.59 -2.39 -12.49
C TRP A 156 4.16 -3.57 -13.30
N TRP A 157 4.00 -3.55 -14.61
CA TRP A 157 4.50 -4.59 -15.51
C TRP A 157 5.85 -4.28 -16.15
N SER A 158 6.17 -3.02 -16.38
CA SER A 158 7.40 -2.64 -17.08
C SER A 158 8.66 -2.95 -16.26
N ALA A 159 8.64 -2.77 -14.95
CA ALA A 159 9.79 -3.04 -14.10
C ALA A 159 10.07 -4.55 -13.95
N PRO A 160 9.09 -5.44 -13.63
CA PRO A 160 9.31 -6.89 -13.66
C PRO A 160 9.75 -7.40 -15.03
N ALA A 161 9.12 -6.95 -16.12
CA ALA A 161 9.50 -7.36 -17.48
C ALA A 161 10.95 -7.00 -17.80
N GLY A 162 11.39 -5.80 -17.42
CA GLY A 162 12.79 -5.38 -17.57
C GLY A 162 13.75 -6.25 -16.76
N SER A 163 13.38 -6.61 -15.53
CA SER A 163 14.18 -7.49 -14.66
C SER A 163 14.27 -8.90 -15.22
N PHE A 164 13.17 -9.50 -15.69
CA PHE A 164 13.18 -10.81 -16.33
C PHE A 164 14.02 -10.81 -17.60
N ASN A 165 13.90 -9.80 -18.45
CA ASN A 165 14.72 -9.68 -19.67
C ASN A 165 16.21 -9.58 -19.33
N ALA A 166 16.58 -8.83 -18.29
CA ALA A 166 17.97 -8.74 -17.84
C ALA A 166 18.48 -10.09 -17.31
N ILE A 167 17.68 -10.84 -16.55
CA ILE A 167 18.03 -12.17 -16.05
C ILE A 167 18.21 -13.13 -17.23
N PHE A 168 17.30 -13.16 -18.19
CA PHE A 168 17.37 -14.03 -19.36
C PHE A 168 18.59 -13.70 -20.24
N ALA A 169 18.88 -12.41 -20.44
CA ALA A 169 20.08 -12.00 -21.16
C ALA A 169 21.37 -12.41 -20.45
N ALA A 170 21.45 -12.26 -19.13
CA ALA A 170 22.59 -12.71 -18.34
C ALA A 170 22.74 -14.24 -18.38
N CYS A 171 21.65 -14.99 -18.32
CA CYS A 171 21.65 -16.44 -18.45
C CYS A 171 22.12 -16.89 -19.84
N ALA A 172 21.67 -16.24 -20.90
CA ALA A 172 22.12 -16.52 -22.27
C ALA A 172 23.63 -16.26 -22.46
N ALA A 173 24.16 -15.27 -21.74
CA ALA A 173 25.59 -14.93 -21.79
C ALA A 173 26.49 -15.86 -20.96
N GLY A 174 25.96 -16.76 -20.11
CA GLY A 174 26.82 -17.70 -19.40
C GLY A 174 26.42 -18.13 -17.99
N CYS A 175 25.14 -18.18 -17.64
CA CYS A 175 24.77 -18.62 -16.28
C CYS A 175 24.82 -20.14 -16.04
N GLY A 176 25.45 -20.91 -16.91
CA GLY A 176 25.81 -22.32 -16.66
C GLY A 176 24.64 -23.30 -16.51
N ILE A 177 23.41 -22.87 -16.76
CA ILE A 177 22.24 -23.77 -16.78
C ILE A 177 22.29 -24.59 -18.09
N LYS A 178 22.83 -25.79 -17.98
CA LYS A 178 22.81 -26.76 -19.07
C LYS A 178 21.45 -27.46 -19.10
N GLY A 179 20.50 -26.89 -19.82
CA GLY A 179 19.19 -27.50 -20.08
C GLY A 179 18.15 -26.50 -20.54
N PRO A 180 17.16 -26.92 -21.34
CA PRO A 180 16.08 -26.05 -21.73
C PRO A 180 15.24 -25.68 -20.47
N LEU A 181 15.05 -24.41 -20.20
CA LEU A 181 13.99 -23.96 -19.33
C LEU A 181 12.64 -24.36 -19.99
N ARG A 182 11.98 -25.37 -19.45
CA ARG A 182 10.65 -25.80 -19.91
C ARG A 182 9.57 -25.02 -19.16
#